data_35061afdcf871eedeb7ecea653dbc76f
#
_entry.id   35061afdcf871eedeb7ecea653dbc76f
#
_cell.length_a   1.000
_cell.length_b   1.000
_cell.length_c   1.000
_cell.angle_alpha   90.00
_cell.angle_beta   90.00
_cell.angle_gamma   90.00
#
_symmetry.space_group_name_H-M   'P 1'
#
loop_
_entity.id
_entity.type
_entity.pdbx_description
1 polymer ?
#
loop_
_entity_poly.entity_id
_entity_poly.type
_entity_poly.pdbx_seq_one_letter_code
_entity_poly.pdbx_strand_id
1 'polypeptide(L)'
;MSLFVKVVDNEVTQVWDTQPPEGEAGWKSAVEVRPDITDGKQIYTAHTFDLTTDPIQIVYGVENLTVAQRKQGLIGQANSEYQQVANEQTQLEVTDASGDAAAVSTAKDAKDAKLTAINVCSTHADLDAL
;
A
#
# COMPACT_ATOMS: atom_id res chain seq x y z
N MET A 1 6.28 -6.46 18.48
CA MET A 1 4.90 -6.15 18.90
C MET A 1 4.19 -7.47 19.17
N SER A 2 3.64 -7.63 20.36
CA SER A 2 2.91 -8.85 20.70
C SER A 2 1.45 -8.71 20.34
N LEU A 3 0.90 -9.73 19.68
CA LEU A 3 -0.52 -9.80 19.38
C LEU A 3 -1.17 -10.90 20.20
N PHE A 4 -2.43 -10.68 20.55
CA PHE A 4 -3.25 -11.61 21.32
C PHE A 4 -4.59 -11.79 20.62
N VAL A 5 -5.04 -13.03 20.53
CA VAL A 5 -6.34 -13.34 19.94
C VAL A 5 -7.20 -14.07 20.96
N LYS A 6 -8.49 -13.74 20.99
CA LYS A 6 -9.47 -14.45 21.81
C LYS A 6 -10.16 -15.50 20.96
N VAL A 7 -10.05 -16.76 21.37
CA VAL A 7 -10.62 -17.91 20.68
C VAL A 7 -11.80 -18.43 21.48
N VAL A 8 -12.98 -18.48 20.86
CA VAL A 8 -14.21 -19.03 21.43
C VAL A 8 -14.80 -19.98 20.40
N ASP A 9 -15.04 -21.24 20.79
CA ASP A 9 -15.60 -22.29 19.92
C ASP A 9 -14.83 -22.45 18.59
N ASN A 10 -13.48 -22.46 18.67
CA ASN A 10 -12.58 -22.53 17.52
C ASN A 10 -12.68 -21.34 16.53
N GLU A 11 -13.21 -20.21 17.00
CA GLU A 11 -13.26 -18.97 16.21
C GLU A 11 -12.56 -17.84 16.93
N VAL A 12 -11.84 -17.00 16.17
CA VAL A 12 -11.23 -15.78 16.70
C VAL A 12 -12.30 -14.69 16.78
N THR A 13 -12.58 -14.23 17.98
CA THR A 13 -13.60 -13.19 18.23
C THR A 13 -13.03 -11.80 18.44
N GLN A 14 -11.77 -11.70 18.91
CA GLN A 14 -11.09 -10.42 19.16
C GLN A 14 -9.60 -10.55 18.86
N VAL A 15 -8.99 -9.46 18.43
CA VAL A 15 -7.55 -9.34 18.24
C VAL A 15 -7.09 -8.07 18.94
N TRP A 16 -6.12 -8.21 19.86
CA TRP A 16 -5.57 -7.08 20.62
C TRP A 16 -4.05 -7.01 20.45
N ASP A 17 -3.51 -5.81 20.43
CA ASP A 17 -2.07 -5.55 20.43
C ASP A 17 -1.51 -5.27 21.82
N THR A 18 -2.36 -5.34 22.85
CA THR A 18 -2.01 -5.11 24.24
C THR A 18 -2.34 -6.36 25.08
N GLN A 19 -1.74 -6.44 26.27
CA GLN A 19 -1.99 -7.54 27.21
C GLN A 19 -3.47 -7.61 27.56
N PRO A 20 -4.14 -8.77 27.37
CA PRO A 20 -5.54 -8.95 27.74
C PRO A 20 -5.75 -8.85 29.26
N PRO A 21 -6.98 -8.56 29.72
CA PRO A 21 -7.29 -8.55 31.13
C PRO A 21 -7.01 -9.89 31.82
N GLU A 22 -6.48 -9.85 33.04
CA GLU A 22 -6.28 -11.06 33.82
C GLU A 22 -7.61 -11.74 34.15
N GLY A 23 -7.60 -13.06 34.13
CA GLY A 23 -8.77 -13.89 34.47
C GLY A 23 -9.75 -14.08 33.32
N GLU A 24 -9.56 -13.46 32.20
CA GLU A 24 -10.37 -13.69 31.01
C GLU A 24 -9.83 -14.90 30.24
N ALA A 25 -10.70 -15.87 29.98
CA ALA A 25 -10.32 -17.12 29.30
C ALA A 25 -10.34 -16.96 27.78
N GLY A 26 -9.59 -17.83 27.07
CA GLY A 26 -9.61 -17.93 25.63
C GLY A 26 -8.57 -17.08 24.92
N TRP A 27 -7.79 -16.26 25.61
CA TRP A 27 -6.74 -15.46 25.02
C TRP A 27 -5.48 -16.29 24.76
N LYS A 28 -4.93 -16.12 23.57
CA LYS A 28 -3.69 -16.79 23.13
C LYS A 28 -2.78 -15.79 22.41
N SER A 29 -1.48 -16.01 22.54
CA SER A 29 -0.50 -15.25 21.77
C SER A 29 -0.63 -15.55 20.29
N ALA A 30 -0.40 -14.53 19.46
CA ALA A 30 -0.46 -14.66 18.00
C ALA A 30 0.72 -13.95 17.34
N VAL A 31 1.12 -14.42 16.16
CA VAL A 31 2.13 -13.79 15.32
C VAL A 31 1.57 -13.59 13.92
N GLU A 32 1.94 -12.47 13.30
CA GLU A 32 1.59 -12.23 11.91
C GLU A 32 2.58 -12.92 10.99
N VAL A 33 2.07 -13.63 10.00
CA VAL A 33 2.85 -14.23 8.93
C VAL A 33 2.47 -13.55 7.63
N ARG A 34 3.36 -12.72 7.13
CA ARG A 34 3.17 -11.98 5.88
C ARG A 34 4.16 -12.50 4.85
N PRO A 35 3.66 -13.18 3.78
CA PRO A 35 4.54 -13.55 2.67
C PRO A 35 5.18 -12.32 2.04
N ASP A 36 6.38 -12.47 1.49
CA ASP A 36 7.00 -11.39 0.75
C ASP A 36 6.19 -11.09 -0.53
N ILE A 37 5.97 -9.82 -0.79
CA ILE A 37 5.28 -9.38 -2.00
C ILE A 37 6.18 -8.44 -2.80
N THR A 38 5.90 -8.35 -4.10
CA THR A 38 6.54 -7.38 -4.98
C THR A 38 5.71 -6.10 -4.98
N ASP A 39 6.29 -5.00 -4.49
CA ASP A 39 5.63 -3.71 -4.47
C ASP A 39 5.15 -3.29 -5.86
N GLY A 40 3.93 -2.77 -5.92
CA GLY A 40 3.30 -2.32 -7.15
C GLY A 40 2.81 -3.43 -8.07
N LYS A 41 3.03 -4.71 -7.72
CA LYS A 41 2.59 -5.87 -8.51
C LYS A 41 1.68 -6.81 -7.74
N GLN A 42 1.79 -6.84 -6.42
CA GLN A 42 1.04 -7.71 -5.53
C GLN A 42 0.52 -6.94 -4.34
N ILE A 43 -0.55 -7.43 -3.74
CA ILE A 43 -1.12 -6.90 -2.49
C ILE A 43 -1.43 -8.05 -1.54
N TYR A 44 -1.48 -7.71 -0.25
CA TYR A 44 -2.02 -8.64 0.74
C TYR A 44 -3.54 -8.66 0.66
N THR A 45 -4.11 -9.85 0.81
CA THR A 45 -5.55 -10.06 0.89
C THR A 45 -5.96 -10.33 2.34
N ALA A 46 -7.23 -10.66 2.56
CA ALA A 46 -7.74 -10.99 3.88
C ALA A 46 -6.90 -12.06 4.56
N HIS A 47 -6.67 -11.91 5.86
CA HIS A 47 -5.95 -12.87 6.67
C HIS A 47 -6.86 -13.99 7.18
N THR A 48 -6.24 -15.13 7.46
CA THR A 48 -6.87 -16.24 8.15
C THR A 48 -6.07 -16.57 9.41
N PHE A 49 -6.70 -17.29 10.36
CA PHE A 49 -6.05 -17.69 11.61
C PHE A 49 -5.77 -19.19 11.56
N ASP A 50 -4.50 -19.56 11.79
CA ASP A 50 -4.13 -20.95 11.99
C ASP A 50 -4.17 -21.27 13.48
N LEU A 51 -5.25 -21.89 13.92
CA LEU A 51 -5.48 -22.23 15.33
C LEU A 51 -4.75 -23.50 15.76
N THR A 52 -4.09 -24.19 14.82
CA THR A 52 -3.36 -25.44 15.11
C THR A 52 -1.94 -25.20 15.59
N THR A 53 -1.46 -23.98 15.53
CA THR A 53 -0.12 -23.58 15.96
C THR A 53 -0.14 -22.81 17.28
N ASP A 54 1.00 -22.84 18.00
CA ASP A 54 1.19 -22.07 19.23
C ASP A 54 2.58 -21.38 19.15
N PRO A 55 2.64 -20.05 19.03
CA PRO A 55 1.52 -19.11 18.98
C PRO A 55 0.63 -19.27 17.73
N ILE A 56 -0.60 -18.77 17.81
CA ILE A 56 -1.52 -18.75 16.67
C ILE A 56 -0.91 -17.90 15.54
N GLN A 57 -0.99 -18.38 14.33
CA GLN A 57 -0.52 -17.63 13.16
C GLN A 57 -1.66 -16.88 12.48
N ILE A 58 -1.44 -15.59 12.25
CA ILE A 58 -2.32 -14.75 11.42
C ILE A 58 -1.69 -14.71 10.04
N VAL A 59 -2.22 -15.48 9.11
CA VAL A 59 -1.63 -15.68 7.78
C VAL A 59 -2.34 -14.81 6.77
N TYR A 60 -1.60 -13.93 6.11
CA TYR A 60 -2.13 -13.07 5.04
C TYR A 60 -2.03 -13.77 3.69
N GLY A 61 -3.10 -13.67 2.90
CA GLY A 61 -3.07 -14.08 1.51
C GLY A 61 -2.33 -13.06 0.64
N VAL A 62 -1.97 -13.45 -0.56
CA VAL A 62 -1.32 -12.59 -1.56
C VAL A 62 -2.07 -12.71 -2.87
N GLU A 63 -2.34 -11.59 -3.50
CA GLU A 63 -2.99 -11.53 -4.80
C GLU A 63 -2.18 -10.65 -5.75
N ASN A 64 -2.11 -11.05 -7.02
CA ASN A 64 -1.48 -10.24 -8.05
C ASN A 64 -2.43 -9.12 -8.46
N LEU A 65 -1.87 -7.90 -8.59
CA LEU A 65 -2.62 -6.78 -9.13
C LEU A 65 -2.94 -7.01 -10.61
N THR A 66 -4.12 -6.58 -11.03
CA THR A 66 -4.48 -6.57 -12.45
C THR A 66 -3.72 -5.48 -13.19
N VAL A 67 -3.69 -5.55 -14.51
CA VAL A 67 -3.09 -4.49 -15.35
C VAL A 67 -3.77 -3.15 -15.06
N ALA A 68 -5.11 -3.13 -14.97
CA ALA A 68 -5.87 -1.91 -14.67
C ALA A 68 -5.48 -1.30 -13.30
N GLN A 69 -5.34 -2.14 -12.27
CA GLN A 69 -4.93 -1.68 -10.94
C GLN A 69 -3.52 -1.13 -10.93
N ARG A 70 -2.59 -1.78 -11.61
CA ARG A 70 -1.21 -1.31 -11.75
C ARG A 70 -1.14 0.03 -12.50
N LYS A 71 -1.92 0.17 -13.58
CA LYS A 71 -2.00 1.42 -14.33
C LYS A 71 -2.51 2.56 -13.47
N GLN A 72 -3.55 2.34 -12.67
CA GLN A 72 -4.09 3.37 -11.77
C GLN A 72 -3.06 3.81 -10.72
N GLY A 73 -2.29 2.89 -10.16
CA GLY A 73 -1.22 3.22 -9.21
C GLY A 73 -0.14 4.10 -9.85
N LEU A 74 0.28 3.78 -11.06
CA LEU A 74 1.28 4.55 -11.80
C LEU A 74 0.76 5.93 -12.21
N ILE A 75 -0.51 6.03 -12.63
CA ILE A 75 -1.16 7.30 -12.95
C ILE A 75 -1.22 8.19 -11.70
N GLY A 76 -1.63 7.63 -10.57
CA GLY A 76 -1.66 8.35 -9.29
C GLY A 76 -0.28 8.87 -8.89
N GLN A 77 0.76 8.06 -9.06
CA GLN A 77 2.14 8.46 -8.79
C GLN A 77 2.60 9.62 -9.70
N ALA A 78 2.34 9.54 -11.00
CA ALA A 78 2.69 10.60 -11.94
C ALA A 78 1.99 11.92 -11.60
N ASN A 79 0.70 11.86 -11.24
CA ASN A 79 -0.07 13.03 -10.82
C ASN A 79 0.48 13.62 -9.50
N SER A 80 0.87 12.79 -8.55
CA SER A 80 1.45 13.22 -7.26
C SER A 80 2.79 13.92 -7.47
N GLU A 81 3.65 13.41 -8.32
CA GLU A 81 4.94 14.02 -8.65
C GLU A 81 4.76 15.41 -9.28
N TYR A 82 3.82 15.55 -10.21
CA TYR A 82 3.49 16.85 -10.81
C TYR A 82 2.93 17.82 -9.77
N GLN A 83 1.99 17.34 -8.94
CA GLN A 83 1.37 18.18 -7.90
C GLN A 83 2.39 18.70 -6.89
N GLN A 84 3.39 17.89 -6.56
CA GLN A 84 4.47 18.31 -5.67
C GLN A 84 5.26 19.46 -6.25
N VAL A 85 5.64 19.40 -7.53
CA VAL A 85 6.37 20.50 -8.20
C VAL A 85 5.50 21.75 -8.26
N ALA A 86 4.23 21.62 -8.64
CA ALA A 86 3.30 22.75 -8.71
C ALA A 86 3.14 23.43 -7.35
N ASN A 87 3.02 22.66 -6.26
CA ASN A 87 2.89 23.19 -4.91
C ASN A 87 4.16 23.90 -4.45
N GLU A 88 5.33 23.38 -4.75
CA GLU A 88 6.62 24.00 -4.44
C GLU A 88 6.76 25.37 -5.11
N GLN A 89 6.40 25.47 -6.39
CA GLN A 89 6.46 26.74 -7.12
C GLN A 89 5.44 27.75 -6.58
N THR A 90 4.23 27.31 -6.25
CA THR A 90 3.23 28.19 -5.62
C THR A 90 3.74 28.70 -4.26
N GLN A 91 4.37 27.87 -3.47
CA GLN A 91 4.92 28.26 -2.17
C GLN A 91 6.04 29.31 -2.32
N LEU A 92 6.88 29.20 -3.34
CA LEU A 92 7.92 30.19 -3.64
C LEU A 92 7.30 31.55 -4.00
N GLU A 93 6.23 31.58 -4.78
CA GLU A 93 5.52 32.82 -5.10
C GLU A 93 4.91 33.48 -3.87
N VAL A 94 4.33 32.70 -2.96
CA VAL A 94 3.74 33.19 -1.70
C VAL A 94 4.80 33.82 -0.78
N THR A 95 6.03 33.33 -0.82
CA THR A 95 7.13 33.82 0.03
C THR A 95 7.98 34.92 -0.62
N ASP A 96 7.47 35.58 -1.64
CA ASP A 96 8.17 36.62 -2.44
C ASP A 96 9.43 36.11 -3.17
N ALA A 97 9.62 34.82 -3.24
CA ALA A 97 10.62 34.21 -4.12
C ALA A 97 10.05 34.03 -5.53
N SER A 98 10.88 34.18 -6.53
CA SER A 98 10.43 33.95 -7.91
C SER A 98 10.17 32.47 -8.13
N GLY A 99 8.92 32.11 -8.40
CA GLY A 99 8.56 30.79 -8.87
C GLY A 99 9.10 30.54 -10.27
N ASP A 100 9.33 29.31 -10.64
CA ASP A 100 9.81 28.92 -11.97
C ASP A 100 8.69 28.27 -12.78
N ALA A 101 8.03 29.05 -13.63
CA ALA A 101 6.97 28.58 -14.49
C ALA A 101 7.48 27.53 -15.50
N ALA A 102 8.76 27.59 -15.89
CA ALA A 102 9.35 26.59 -16.76
C ALA A 102 9.48 25.23 -16.06
N ALA A 103 9.77 25.22 -14.75
CA ALA A 103 9.82 23.99 -13.97
C ALA A 103 8.45 23.31 -13.92
N VAL A 104 7.36 24.07 -13.75
CA VAL A 104 5.99 23.55 -13.75
C VAL A 104 5.62 23.01 -15.13
N SER A 105 5.95 23.73 -16.20
CA SER A 105 5.70 23.29 -17.56
C SER A 105 6.46 22.01 -17.91
N THR A 106 7.74 21.91 -17.52
CA THR A 106 8.56 20.70 -17.68
C THR A 106 7.97 19.52 -16.92
N ALA A 107 7.52 19.74 -15.69
CA ALA A 107 6.89 18.69 -14.87
C ALA A 107 5.57 18.22 -15.49
N LYS A 108 4.78 19.15 -16.07
CA LYS A 108 3.55 18.79 -16.77
C LYS A 108 3.83 17.96 -18.01
N ASP A 109 4.82 18.35 -18.81
CA ASP A 109 5.21 17.58 -20.00
C ASP A 109 5.71 16.18 -19.64
N ALA A 110 6.49 16.05 -18.55
CA ALA A 110 6.93 14.77 -18.04
C ALA A 110 5.76 13.91 -17.57
N LYS A 111 4.78 14.51 -16.86
CA LYS A 111 3.55 13.83 -16.46
C LYS A 111 2.76 13.34 -17.67
N ASP A 112 2.55 14.20 -18.65
CA ASP A 112 1.78 13.86 -19.86
C ASP A 112 2.46 12.71 -20.65
N ALA A 113 3.78 12.72 -20.75
CA ALA A 113 4.54 11.64 -21.37
C ALA A 113 4.39 10.31 -20.61
N LYS A 114 4.47 10.35 -19.27
CA LYS A 114 4.25 9.16 -18.44
C LYS A 114 2.84 8.62 -18.57
N LEU A 115 1.82 9.49 -18.56
CA LEU A 115 0.43 9.07 -18.71
C LEU A 115 0.19 8.42 -20.07
N THR A 116 0.77 8.97 -21.14
CA THR A 116 0.69 8.38 -22.49
C THR A 116 1.34 7.00 -22.51
N ALA A 117 2.54 6.86 -21.94
CA ALA A 117 3.25 5.58 -21.88
C ALA A 117 2.46 4.53 -21.07
N ILE A 118 1.85 4.93 -19.96
CA ILE A 118 1.04 4.04 -19.13
C ILE A 118 -0.23 3.62 -19.89
N ASN A 119 -0.90 4.55 -20.54
CA ASN A 119 -2.19 4.30 -21.21
C ASN A 119 -2.06 3.34 -22.40
N VAL A 120 -0.93 3.28 -23.07
CA VAL A 120 -0.69 2.33 -24.17
C VAL A 120 -0.32 0.93 -23.69
N CYS A 121 -0.03 0.75 -22.41
CA CYS A 121 0.25 -0.56 -21.85
C CYS A 121 -1.03 -1.41 -21.79
N SER A 122 -0.95 -2.66 -22.23
CA SER A 122 -2.06 -3.61 -22.19
C SER A 122 -1.74 -4.88 -21.42
N THR A 123 -0.48 -5.10 -21.06
CA THR A 123 0.00 -6.30 -20.36
C THR A 123 0.90 -5.93 -19.18
N HIS A 124 1.12 -6.89 -18.29
CA HIS A 124 2.08 -6.71 -17.20
C HIS A 124 3.51 -6.50 -17.73
N ALA A 125 3.89 -7.17 -18.80
CA ALA A 125 5.20 -6.98 -19.43
C ALA A 125 5.40 -5.57 -19.96
N ASP A 126 4.36 -4.97 -20.53
CA ASP A 126 4.39 -3.57 -20.99
C ASP A 126 4.65 -2.62 -19.82
N LEU A 127 3.99 -2.84 -18.69
CA LEU A 127 4.18 -2.04 -17.46
C LEU A 127 5.58 -2.24 -16.87
N ASP A 128 6.10 -3.44 -16.92
CA ASP A 128 7.45 -3.74 -16.42
C ASP A 128 8.54 -3.06 -17.26
N ALA A 129 8.26 -2.75 -18.52
CA ALA A 129 9.19 -2.09 -19.44
C ALA A 129 9.20 -0.55 -19.33
N LEU A 130 8.34 0.03 -18.53
CA LEU A 130 8.25 1.50 -18.35
C LEU A 130 9.49 2.08 -17.67
#